data_f8408d3f7d7c07827f7344e8b55c7b28
#
_entry.id   f8408d3f7d7c07827f7344e8b55c7b28
#
_cell.length_a   1.000
_cell.length_b   1.000
_cell.length_c   1.000
_cell.angle_alpha   90.00
_cell.angle_beta   90.00
_cell.angle_gamma   90.00
#
_symmetry.space_group_name_H-M   'P 1'
#
loop_
_entity.id
_entity.type
_entity.pdbx_description
1 polymer ?
#
loop_
_entity_poly.entity_id
_entity_poly.type
_entity_poly.pdbx_seq_one_letter_code
_entity_poly.pdbx_strand_id
1 'polypeptide(L)'
;MARNCSWPVSTKNHSGCHFDQGWAIGAKFGVGSKPVVALAGDYGLQYTLNELGTAVEHKLSLPILLWNNDALGQIRDNMVEAGIQPNAVTLQNPDFQMLARAYGARAEKPENLKALSLVIKAALKADGPTLIEMTPRMILG
;
A
#
# COMPACT_ATOMS: atom_id res chain seq x y z
N MET A 1 -4.09 33.96 1.44
CA MET A 1 -5.33 33.16 1.50
C MET A 1 -5.02 31.75 1.00
N ALA A 2 -4.68 30.84 1.89
CA ALA A 2 -4.42 29.45 1.56
C ALA A 2 -5.77 28.74 1.49
N ARG A 3 -6.17 28.28 0.30
CA ARG A 3 -7.36 27.45 0.15
C ARG A 3 -7.05 26.09 0.71
N ASN A 4 -7.85 25.66 1.69
CA ASN A 4 -7.88 24.30 2.20
C ASN A 4 -8.18 23.34 1.04
N CYS A 5 -7.17 22.66 0.50
CA CYS A 5 -7.36 21.47 -0.30
C CYS A 5 -7.72 20.32 0.65
N SER A 6 -8.99 20.22 1.00
CA SER A 6 -9.56 18.99 1.52
C SER A 6 -9.80 18.08 0.30
N TRP A 7 -8.91 17.12 0.07
CA TRP A 7 -9.16 16.07 -0.89
C TRP A 7 -10.16 15.11 -0.26
N PRO A 8 -11.37 14.96 -0.83
CA PRO A 8 -12.25 13.90 -0.38
C PRO A 8 -11.62 12.57 -0.77
N VAL A 9 -11.35 11.73 0.22
CA VAL A 9 -11.15 10.30 -0.05
C VAL A 9 -12.47 9.80 -0.64
N SER A 10 -12.53 9.70 -1.95
CA SER A 10 -13.71 9.15 -2.63
C SER A 10 -13.73 7.64 -2.38
N THR A 11 -14.58 7.22 -1.47
CA THR A 11 -14.89 5.81 -1.19
C THR A 11 -15.95 5.25 -2.15
N LYS A 12 -16.24 5.90 -3.28
CA LYS A 12 -17.24 5.44 -4.23
C LYS A 12 -16.60 4.89 -5.48
N ASN A 13 -16.65 3.55 -5.58
CA ASN A 13 -16.71 2.75 -6.82
C ASN A 13 -15.79 3.20 -7.98
N HIS A 14 -14.50 3.03 -7.80
CA HIS A 14 -13.64 2.78 -8.94
C HIS A 14 -13.00 1.40 -8.76
N SER A 15 -13.44 0.47 -9.57
CA SER A 15 -12.85 -0.84 -9.82
C SER A 15 -11.47 -0.71 -10.48
N GLY A 16 -10.60 0.05 -9.86
CA GLY A 16 -9.24 0.27 -10.27
C GLY A 16 -8.36 0.26 -9.03
N CYS A 17 -7.65 -0.83 -8.81
CA CYS A 17 -6.67 -1.01 -7.74
C CYS A 17 -5.43 -0.11 -7.94
N HIS A 18 -5.60 1.12 -8.34
CA HIS A 18 -4.53 2.04 -8.71
C HIS A 18 -4.44 3.23 -7.75
N PHE A 19 -4.30 2.97 -6.46
CA PHE A 19 -3.61 3.95 -5.63
C PHE A 19 -2.11 3.72 -5.83
N ASP A 20 -1.62 4.29 -6.90
CA ASP A 20 -0.25 4.26 -7.33
C ASP A 20 0.65 4.90 -6.27
N GLN A 21 1.77 4.26 -5.95
CA GLN A 21 2.80 4.81 -5.07
C GLN A 21 3.27 6.18 -5.57
N GLY A 22 3.33 6.39 -6.88
CA GLY A 22 3.67 7.66 -7.50
C GLY A 22 2.80 8.82 -7.00
N TRP A 23 1.49 8.60 -6.86
CA TRP A 23 0.58 9.61 -6.30
C TRP A 23 0.90 9.94 -4.84
N ALA A 24 1.21 8.93 -4.02
CA ALA A 24 1.55 9.14 -2.61
C ALA A 24 2.89 9.86 -2.46
N ILE A 25 3.87 9.55 -3.31
CA ILE A 25 5.16 10.24 -3.38
C ILE A 25 4.95 11.70 -3.80
N GLY A 26 4.21 11.95 -4.89
CA GLY A 26 3.86 13.30 -5.32
C GLY A 26 3.11 14.09 -4.25
N ALA A 27 2.15 13.47 -3.58
CA ALA A 27 1.45 14.08 -2.45
C ALA A 27 2.42 14.43 -1.31
N LYS A 28 3.36 13.53 -0.98
CA LYS A 28 4.34 13.77 0.09
C LYS A 28 5.26 14.95 -0.23
N PHE A 29 5.69 15.11 -1.47
CA PHE A 29 6.41 16.31 -1.90
C PHE A 29 5.56 17.57 -1.79
N GLY A 30 4.30 17.50 -2.22
CA GLY A 30 3.39 18.65 -2.20
C GLY A 30 2.99 19.13 -0.80
N VAL A 31 2.89 18.23 0.17
CA VAL A 31 2.46 18.60 1.54
C VAL A 31 3.62 18.74 2.54
N GLY A 32 4.83 18.43 2.14
CA GLY A 32 6.05 18.58 2.95
C GLY A 32 6.00 17.76 4.24
N SER A 33 5.95 18.41 5.39
CA SER A 33 6.00 17.77 6.71
C SER A 33 4.71 17.05 7.14
N LYS A 34 3.60 17.24 6.43
CA LYS A 34 2.33 16.59 6.77
C LYS A 34 2.43 15.07 6.56
N PRO A 35 1.73 14.28 7.39
CA PRO A 35 1.70 12.84 7.22
C PRO A 35 0.97 12.44 5.94
N VAL A 36 1.57 11.50 5.21
CA VAL A 36 0.97 10.82 4.05
C VAL A 36 1.09 9.33 4.29
N VAL A 37 0.06 8.58 3.96
CA VAL A 37 0.05 7.12 4.00
C VAL A 37 -0.43 6.63 2.65
N ALA A 38 0.29 5.70 2.03
CA ALA A 38 -0.12 5.02 0.82
C ALA A 38 -0.85 3.71 1.19
N LEU A 39 -1.83 3.32 0.38
CA LEU A 39 -2.49 2.02 0.47
C LEU A 39 -2.45 1.37 -0.91
N ALA A 40 -1.97 0.14 -0.98
CA ALA A 40 -1.87 -0.63 -2.21
C ALA A 40 -2.30 -2.08 -1.99
N GLY A 41 -2.89 -2.69 -3.01
CA GLY A 41 -3.02 -4.13 -3.09
C GLY A 41 -1.71 -4.78 -3.55
N ASP A 42 -1.57 -6.08 -3.31
CA ASP A 42 -0.38 -6.87 -3.65
C ASP A 42 -0.01 -6.79 -5.15
N TYR A 43 -0.99 -6.83 -6.01
CA TYR A 43 -0.76 -6.73 -7.45
C TYR A 43 -0.54 -5.27 -7.88
N GLY A 44 -1.29 -4.33 -7.31
CA GLY A 44 -1.12 -2.89 -7.59
C GLY A 44 0.27 -2.38 -7.23
N LEU A 45 0.83 -2.84 -6.10
CA LEU A 45 2.20 -2.51 -5.70
C LEU A 45 3.23 -2.92 -6.75
N GLN A 46 3.06 -4.11 -7.36
CA GLN A 46 4.02 -4.66 -8.32
C GLN A 46 4.11 -3.83 -9.61
N TYR A 47 3.04 -3.15 -10.02
CA TYR A 47 3.06 -2.29 -11.21
C TYR A 47 3.92 -1.05 -11.04
N THR A 48 4.08 -0.56 -9.82
CA THR A 48 4.78 0.68 -9.49
C THR A 48 5.90 0.49 -8.48
N LEU A 49 6.39 -0.73 -8.38
CA LEU A 49 7.43 -1.11 -7.39
C LEU A 49 8.71 -0.28 -7.53
N ASN A 50 9.05 0.13 -8.74
CA ASN A 50 10.19 1.00 -9.02
C ASN A 50 10.10 2.38 -8.34
N GLU A 51 8.89 2.88 -8.08
CA GLU A 51 8.68 4.14 -7.36
C GLU A 51 9.16 4.08 -5.90
N LEU A 52 9.28 2.88 -5.35
CA LEU A 52 9.86 2.68 -4.02
C LEU A 52 11.32 3.19 -3.97
N GLY A 53 12.05 3.03 -5.07
CA GLY A 53 13.41 3.58 -5.20
C GLY A 53 13.43 5.11 -5.08
N THR A 54 12.50 5.80 -5.72
CA THR A 54 12.35 7.25 -5.61
C THR A 54 12.07 7.67 -4.16
N ALA A 55 11.18 6.96 -3.47
CA ALA A 55 10.88 7.25 -2.08
C ALA A 55 12.09 7.04 -1.14
N VAL A 56 12.91 6.03 -1.41
CA VAL A 56 14.16 5.76 -0.68
C VAL A 56 15.19 6.85 -0.93
N GLU A 57 15.43 7.19 -2.19
CA GLU A 57 16.42 8.21 -2.59
C GLU A 57 16.13 9.56 -1.92
N HIS A 58 14.87 9.94 -1.86
CA HIS A 58 14.42 11.16 -1.22
C HIS A 58 14.13 11.04 0.28
N LYS A 59 14.42 9.89 0.89
CA LYS A 59 14.21 9.62 2.33
C LYS A 59 12.83 10.00 2.81
N LEU A 60 11.80 9.70 2.01
CA LEU A 60 10.44 10.09 2.32
C LEU A 60 9.89 9.26 3.48
N SER A 61 9.50 9.92 4.57
CA SER A 61 8.74 9.32 5.66
C SER A 61 7.34 8.96 5.14
N LEU A 62 7.23 7.77 4.49
CA LEU A 62 6.05 7.31 3.79
C LEU A 62 5.72 5.86 4.19
N PRO A 63 4.74 5.66 5.09
CA PRO A 63 4.15 4.34 5.30
C PRO A 63 3.39 3.89 4.06
N ILE A 64 3.69 2.70 3.55
CA ILE A 64 3.02 2.05 2.43
C ILE A 64 2.33 0.81 2.99
N LEU A 65 1.02 0.88 3.16
CA LEU A 65 0.19 -0.23 3.61
C LEU A 65 -0.09 -1.15 2.43
N LEU A 66 0.46 -2.34 2.45
CA LEU A 66 0.27 -3.37 1.43
C LEU A 66 -0.76 -4.38 1.90
N TRP A 67 -1.91 -4.45 1.23
CA TRP A 67 -2.87 -5.52 1.44
C TRP A 67 -2.50 -6.72 0.57
N ASN A 68 -1.99 -7.77 1.22
CA ASN A 68 -1.58 -9.01 0.58
C ASN A 68 -2.59 -10.12 0.91
N ASN A 69 -3.40 -10.49 -0.07
CA ASN A 69 -4.38 -11.57 0.03
C ASN A 69 -4.16 -12.69 -1.01
N ASP A 70 -3.01 -12.69 -1.68
CA ASP A 70 -2.61 -13.66 -2.71
C ASP A 70 -3.66 -13.83 -3.83
N ALA A 71 -4.40 -12.76 -4.14
CA ALA A 71 -5.45 -12.83 -5.13
C ALA A 71 -5.76 -11.47 -5.78
N LEU A 72 -6.24 -11.50 -7.01
CA LEU A 72 -7.00 -10.41 -7.61
C LEU A 72 -8.44 -10.43 -7.03
N GLY A 73 -8.57 -10.14 -5.73
CA GLY A 73 -9.77 -10.39 -4.96
C GLY A 73 -11.02 -9.80 -5.56
N GLN A 74 -10.99 -8.51 -5.95
CA GLN A 74 -12.14 -7.84 -6.56
C GLN A 74 -12.55 -8.48 -7.90
N ILE A 75 -11.57 -8.89 -8.71
CA ILE A 75 -11.86 -9.54 -10.00
C ILE A 75 -12.47 -10.91 -9.78
N ARG A 76 -11.92 -11.67 -8.84
CA ARG A 76 -12.46 -12.97 -8.44
C ARG A 76 -13.92 -12.85 -7.97
N ASP A 77 -14.19 -11.91 -7.09
CA ASP A 77 -15.52 -11.73 -6.51
C ASP A 77 -16.52 -11.30 -7.60
N ASN A 78 -16.14 -10.40 -8.51
CA ASN A 78 -16.95 -10.03 -9.67
C ASN A 78 -17.22 -11.21 -10.61
N MET A 79 -16.23 -12.10 -10.82
CA MET A 79 -16.43 -13.32 -11.62
C MET A 79 -17.44 -14.24 -10.96
N VAL A 80 -17.34 -14.45 -9.65
CA VAL A 80 -18.29 -15.29 -8.88
C VAL A 80 -19.70 -14.71 -8.95
N GLU A 81 -19.86 -13.39 -8.75
CA GLU A 81 -21.16 -12.71 -8.85
C GLU A 81 -21.77 -12.82 -10.24
N ALA A 82 -20.93 -12.80 -11.28
CA ALA A 82 -21.37 -13.00 -12.66
C ALA A 82 -21.61 -14.46 -13.06
N GLY A 83 -21.47 -15.42 -12.13
CA GLY A 83 -21.59 -16.85 -12.40
C GLY A 83 -20.46 -17.43 -13.24
N ILE A 84 -19.31 -16.72 -13.34
CA ILE A 84 -18.13 -17.15 -14.06
C ILE A 84 -17.20 -17.87 -13.10
N GLN A 85 -16.71 -19.03 -13.49
CA GLN A 85 -15.72 -19.74 -12.69
C GLN A 85 -14.42 -18.93 -12.61
N PRO A 86 -13.90 -18.61 -11.40
CA PRO A 86 -12.66 -17.87 -11.24
C PRO A 86 -11.48 -18.55 -11.94
N ASN A 87 -10.80 -17.82 -12.81
CA ASN A 87 -9.63 -18.30 -13.55
C ASN A 87 -8.55 -17.23 -13.55
N ALA A 88 -7.30 -17.63 -13.36
CA ALA A 88 -6.12 -16.75 -13.33
C ALA A 88 -6.20 -15.59 -12.31
N VAL A 89 -6.95 -15.77 -11.22
CA VAL A 89 -7.14 -14.75 -10.17
C VAL A 89 -6.43 -15.07 -8.85
N THR A 90 -5.83 -16.25 -8.76
CA THR A 90 -4.95 -16.65 -7.65
C THR A 90 -3.51 -16.36 -8.04
N LEU A 91 -2.79 -15.68 -7.17
CA LEU A 91 -1.44 -15.20 -7.44
C LEU A 91 -0.41 -15.95 -6.60
N GLN A 92 0.79 -16.07 -7.15
CA GLN A 92 1.99 -16.38 -6.38
C GLN A 92 2.76 -15.08 -6.21
N ASN A 93 2.57 -14.44 -5.06
CA ASN A 93 3.23 -13.19 -4.76
C ASN A 93 4.71 -13.40 -4.41
N PRO A 94 5.58 -12.45 -4.73
CA PRO A 94 6.95 -12.44 -4.25
C PRO A 94 7.00 -12.18 -2.74
N ASP A 95 8.15 -12.41 -2.12
CA ASP A 95 8.41 -11.94 -0.76
C ASP A 95 8.55 -10.40 -0.77
N PHE A 96 7.46 -9.72 -0.43
CA PHE A 96 7.40 -8.26 -0.38
C PHE A 96 8.33 -7.66 0.67
N GLN A 97 8.61 -8.39 1.75
CA GLN A 97 9.55 -7.94 2.79
C GLN A 97 10.98 -7.91 2.23
N MET A 98 11.34 -8.96 1.50
CA MET A 98 12.65 -9.03 0.84
C MET A 98 12.78 -7.96 -0.25
N LEU A 99 11.74 -7.78 -1.07
CA LEU A 99 11.72 -6.75 -2.11
C LEU A 99 11.89 -5.34 -1.53
N ALA A 100 11.16 -5.00 -0.48
CA ALA A 100 11.29 -3.70 0.15
C ALA A 100 12.73 -3.44 0.65
N ARG A 101 13.31 -4.43 1.31
CA ARG A 101 14.70 -4.35 1.79
C ARG A 101 15.71 -4.24 0.65
N ALA A 102 15.48 -4.93 -0.46
CA ALA A 102 16.33 -4.86 -1.66
C ALA A 102 16.35 -3.45 -2.27
N TYR A 103 15.25 -2.70 -2.18
CA TYR A 103 15.19 -1.28 -2.54
C TYR A 103 15.78 -0.34 -1.50
N GLY A 104 16.15 -0.84 -0.32
CA GLY A 104 16.64 -0.01 0.80
C GLY A 104 15.52 0.58 1.67
N ALA A 105 14.28 0.16 1.48
CA ALA A 105 13.15 0.55 2.32
C ALA A 105 13.10 -0.29 3.59
N ARG A 106 12.41 0.21 4.61
CA ARG A 106 12.03 -0.57 5.78
C ARG A 106 10.89 -1.50 5.43
N ALA A 107 10.83 -2.65 6.11
CA ALA A 107 9.83 -3.67 5.83
C ALA A 107 9.32 -4.28 7.15
N GLU A 108 8.01 -4.22 7.34
CA GLU A 108 7.32 -4.65 8.54
C GLU A 108 6.09 -5.50 8.18
N LYS A 109 5.82 -6.51 9.01
CA LYS A 109 4.66 -7.40 8.86
C LYS A 109 4.01 -7.59 10.24
N PRO A 110 3.13 -6.68 10.66
CA PRO A 110 2.49 -6.74 11.96
C PRO A 110 1.53 -7.93 12.06
N GLU A 111 1.49 -8.57 13.22
CA GLU A 111 0.65 -9.75 13.46
C GLU A 111 -0.80 -9.41 13.79
N ASN A 112 -1.09 -8.18 14.21
CA ASN A 112 -2.42 -7.74 14.62
C ASN A 112 -2.59 -6.22 14.48
N LEU A 113 -3.83 -5.74 14.62
CA LEU A 113 -4.17 -4.32 14.47
C LEU A 113 -3.47 -3.39 15.49
N LYS A 114 -3.19 -3.90 16.70
CA LYS A 114 -2.47 -3.11 17.71
C LYS A 114 -1.01 -2.88 17.29
N ALA A 115 -0.34 -3.93 16.82
CA ALA A 115 1.01 -3.84 16.27
C ALA A 115 1.04 -2.94 15.02
N LEU A 116 0.05 -3.06 14.11
CA LEU A 116 -0.08 -2.21 12.94
C LEU A 116 -0.10 -0.73 13.31
N SER A 117 -0.91 -0.36 14.31
CA SER A 117 -1.00 1.04 14.77
C SER A 117 0.35 1.59 15.25
N LEU A 118 1.13 0.77 15.95
CA LEU A 118 2.46 1.16 16.43
C LEU A 118 3.45 1.31 15.28
N VAL A 119 3.43 0.37 14.34
CA VAL A 119 4.30 0.39 13.16
C VAL A 119 4.01 1.62 12.29
N ILE A 120 2.73 1.94 12.03
CA ILE A 120 2.38 3.15 11.26
C ILE A 120 2.92 4.42 11.94
N LYS A 121 2.75 4.54 13.26
CA LYS A 121 3.26 5.70 14.02
C LYS A 121 4.78 5.82 13.96
N ALA A 122 5.49 4.72 13.98
CA ALA A 122 6.94 4.68 13.82
C ALA A 122 7.35 5.04 12.37
N ALA A 123 6.67 4.48 11.38
CA ALA A 123 6.93 4.72 9.96
C ALA A 123 6.71 6.19 9.56
N LEU A 124 5.72 6.87 10.15
CA LEU A 124 5.49 8.30 9.93
C LEU A 124 6.62 9.22 10.43
N LYS A 125 7.51 8.68 11.28
CA LYS A 125 8.68 9.40 11.82
C LYS A 125 10.00 8.86 11.29
N ALA A 126 9.94 7.86 10.41
CA ALA A 126 11.11 7.19 9.89
C ALA A 126 11.84 8.08 8.86
N ASP A 127 13.15 7.90 8.77
CA ASP A 127 13.96 8.46 7.70
C ASP A 127 13.93 7.49 6.50
N GLY A 128 12.87 7.60 5.68
CA GLY A 128 12.64 6.76 4.51
C GLY A 128 11.29 6.00 4.54
N PRO A 129 10.94 5.37 3.41
CA PRO A 129 9.69 4.64 3.27
C PRO A 129 9.68 3.34 4.07
N THR A 130 8.50 2.95 4.52
CA THR A 130 8.29 1.68 5.23
C THR A 130 7.16 0.92 4.55
N LEU A 131 7.46 -0.24 3.98
CA LEU A 131 6.45 -1.17 3.48
C LEU A 131 5.88 -1.97 4.66
N ILE A 132 4.57 -1.91 4.84
CA ILE A 132 3.86 -2.56 5.94
C ILE A 132 2.89 -3.57 5.33
N GLU A 133 3.27 -4.83 5.35
CA GLU A 133 2.46 -5.91 4.78
C GLU A 133 1.34 -6.32 5.74
N MET A 134 0.12 -6.22 5.28
CA MET A 134 -1.09 -6.64 5.97
C MET A 134 -1.69 -7.85 5.27
N THR A 135 -2.13 -8.84 6.04
CA THR A 135 -2.77 -10.05 5.52
C THR A 135 -4.14 -10.26 6.16
N PRO A 136 -5.04 -11.04 5.54
CA PRO A 136 -6.34 -11.37 6.13
C PRO A 136 -6.22 -11.99 7.53
N ARG A 137 -5.17 -12.76 7.81
CA ARG A 137 -4.93 -13.38 9.12
C ARG A 137 -4.76 -12.35 10.23
N MET A 138 -4.18 -11.20 9.92
CA MET A 138 -3.99 -10.11 10.90
C MET A 138 -5.31 -9.55 11.43
N ILE A 139 -6.38 -9.64 10.63
CA ILE A 139 -7.71 -9.09 10.98
C ILE A 139 -8.56 -10.15 11.66
N LEU A 140 -8.40 -11.42 11.29
CA LEU A 140 -9.22 -12.56 11.75
C LEU A 140 -8.67 -13.24 13.01
N GLY A 141 -7.41 -12.97 13.38
CA GLY A 141 -6.75 -13.49 14.59
C GLY A 141 -7.06 -12.65 15.77
#